data_c75f9f7320d057968a0fb8ac5524bff8
#
_entry.id   c75f9f7320d057968a0fb8ac5524bff8
#
_cell.length_a   1.000
_cell.length_b   1.000
_cell.length_c   1.000
_cell.angle_alpha   90.00
_cell.angle_beta   90.00
_cell.angle_gamma   90.00
#
_symmetry.space_group_name_H-M   'P 1'
#
loop_
_entity.id
_entity.type
_entity.pdbx_description
1 polymer ?
#
loop_
_entity_poly.entity_id
_entity_poly.type
_entity_poly.pdbx_seq_one_letter_code
_entity_poly.pdbx_strand_id
1 'polypeptide(L)'
;EPDANPLPLYLRSLDGYADVPRDTLVLPSHGRPFKGLHERIAQQHEHHRDRLAEVLEACKAGPQSTSDIVPVLFRRKLDLHQMTFAMGESVAHLHMLWLDGQLRRELGADGIYRFSRAQS
;
A
#
# COMPACT_ATOMS: atom_id res chain seq x y z
N GLU A 1 13.39 8.22 1.43
CA GLU A 1 14.23 7.01 1.52
C GLU A 1 13.86 6.04 0.41
N PRO A 2 14.71 5.83 -0.60
CA PRO A 2 14.35 5.00 -1.77
C PRO A 2 14.16 3.51 -1.43
N ASP A 3 14.66 3.05 -0.29
CA ASP A 3 14.55 1.65 0.12
C ASP A 3 13.61 1.44 1.30
N ALA A 4 12.87 2.47 1.69
CA ALA A 4 11.93 2.37 2.80
C ALA A 4 10.81 1.38 2.51
N ASN A 5 10.39 0.63 3.53
CA ASN A 5 9.33 -0.37 3.42
C ASN A 5 8.36 -0.23 4.61
N PRO A 6 7.55 0.86 4.64
CA PRO A 6 6.71 1.14 5.79
C PRO A 6 5.45 0.27 5.89
N LEU A 7 4.96 -0.27 4.78
CA LEU A 7 3.67 -0.97 4.77
C LEU A 7 3.65 -2.23 5.63
N PRO A 8 4.67 -3.12 5.61
CA PRO A 8 4.67 -4.28 6.52
C PRO A 8 4.69 -3.88 7.99
N LEU A 9 5.38 -2.79 8.35
CA LEU A 9 5.39 -2.29 9.72
C LEU A 9 4.00 -1.82 10.14
N TYR A 10 3.29 -1.11 9.26
CA TYR A 10 1.92 -0.68 9.51
C TYR A 10 1.00 -1.88 9.72
N LEU A 11 1.06 -2.88 8.84
CA LEU A 11 0.21 -4.07 8.92
C LEU A 11 0.47 -4.85 10.21
N ARG A 12 1.74 -4.98 10.62
CA ARG A 12 2.07 -5.62 11.89
C ARG A 12 1.57 -4.83 13.10
N SER A 13 1.57 -3.50 13.02
CA SER A 13 1.06 -2.67 14.11
C SER A 13 -0.44 -2.90 14.34
N LEU A 14 -1.21 -3.19 13.29
CA LEU A 14 -2.62 -3.52 13.43
C LEU A 14 -2.82 -4.82 14.23
N ASP A 15 -1.92 -5.79 14.06
CA ASP A 15 -2.01 -7.06 14.79
C ASP A 15 -1.77 -6.88 16.29
N GLY A 16 -1.08 -5.81 16.70
CA GLY A 16 -0.88 -5.49 18.10
C GLY A 16 -2.16 -5.21 18.88
N TYR A 17 -3.28 -4.99 18.19
CA TYR A 17 -4.58 -4.78 18.82
C TYR A 17 -5.40 -6.06 18.95
N ALA A 18 -4.85 -7.23 18.66
CA ALA A 18 -5.59 -8.49 18.65
C ALA A 18 -6.19 -8.83 20.04
N ASP A 19 -5.52 -8.42 21.12
CA ASP A 19 -5.96 -8.69 22.50
C ASP A 19 -6.98 -7.69 23.02
N VAL A 20 -7.33 -6.66 22.25
CA VAL A 20 -8.32 -5.66 22.65
C VAL A 20 -9.71 -6.31 22.61
N PRO A 21 -10.55 -6.12 23.66
CA PRO A 21 -11.92 -6.66 23.65
C PRO A 21 -12.72 -6.19 22.43
N ARG A 22 -13.56 -7.08 21.90
CA ARG A 22 -14.31 -6.81 20.66
C ARG A 22 -15.28 -5.66 20.75
N ASP A 23 -15.81 -5.40 21.96
CA ASP A 23 -16.77 -4.33 22.18
C ASP A 23 -16.14 -3.00 22.59
N THR A 24 -14.82 -2.90 22.51
CA THR A 24 -14.08 -1.67 22.81
C THR A 24 -14.51 -0.55 21.88
N LEU A 25 -14.81 0.62 22.46
CA LEU A 25 -15.08 1.84 21.71
C LEU A 25 -13.77 2.44 21.23
N VAL A 26 -13.65 2.70 19.93
CA VAL A 26 -12.45 3.26 19.32
C VAL A 26 -12.64 4.77 19.12
N LEU A 27 -11.66 5.55 19.57
CA LEU A 27 -11.64 7.00 19.41
C LEU A 27 -10.52 7.35 18.44
N PRO A 28 -10.78 7.33 17.11
CA PRO A 28 -9.74 7.64 16.14
C PRO A 28 -9.37 9.12 16.17
N SER A 29 -8.17 9.45 15.74
CA SER A 29 -7.73 10.84 15.59
C SER A 29 -8.56 11.59 14.53
N HIS A 30 -9.13 10.87 13.59
CA HIS A 30 -10.04 11.38 12.57
C HIS A 30 -11.27 10.49 12.49
N GLY A 31 -12.44 11.09 12.31
CA GLY A 31 -13.68 10.36 12.16
C GLY A 31 -14.44 10.18 13.48
N ARG A 32 -15.49 9.39 13.42
CA ARG A 32 -16.37 9.16 14.57
C ARG A 32 -15.89 7.97 15.41
N PRO A 33 -16.12 8.00 16.74
CA PRO A 33 -15.90 6.82 17.57
C PRO A 33 -16.66 5.62 17.03
N PHE A 34 -16.07 4.43 17.14
CA PHE A 34 -16.71 3.21 16.65
C PHE A 34 -16.34 2.01 17.52
N LYS A 35 -17.14 0.95 17.41
CA LYS A 35 -16.85 -0.38 17.96
C LYS A 35 -16.50 -1.31 16.79
N GLY A 36 -16.02 -2.51 17.11
CA GLY A 36 -15.66 -3.48 16.08
C GLY A 36 -14.23 -3.31 15.57
N LEU A 37 -13.30 -3.02 16.47
CA LEU A 37 -11.89 -2.83 16.12
C LEU A 37 -11.32 -4.05 15.38
N HIS A 38 -11.64 -5.27 15.85
CA HIS A 38 -11.13 -6.49 15.21
C HIS A 38 -11.63 -6.63 13.76
N GLU A 39 -12.90 -6.33 13.54
CA GLU A 39 -13.50 -6.36 12.21
C GLU A 39 -12.89 -5.30 11.31
N ARG A 40 -12.63 -4.11 11.85
CA ARG A 40 -11.99 -3.03 11.09
C ARG A 40 -10.55 -3.39 10.72
N ILE A 41 -9.80 -4.02 11.61
CA ILE A 41 -8.44 -4.47 11.36
C ILE A 41 -8.44 -5.53 10.26
N ALA A 42 -9.36 -6.50 10.33
CA ALA A 42 -9.48 -7.52 9.30
C ALA A 42 -9.80 -6.90 7.92
N GLN A 43 -10.67 -5.91 7.88
CA GLN A 43 -11.00 -5.18 6.65
C GLN A 43 -9.79 -4.43 6.11
N GLN A 44 -8.95 -3.83 6.97
CA GLN A 44 -7.74 -3.15 6.54
C GLN A 44 -6.73 -4.12 5.94
N HIS A 45 -6.54 -5.29 6.54
CA HIS A 45 -5.65 -6.31 5.98
C HIS A 45 -6.15 -6.79 4.62
N GLU A 46 -7.45 -7.05 4.50
CA GLU A 46 -8.04 -7.48 3.24
C GLU A 46 -7.92 -6.40 2.17
N HIS A 47 -8.18 -5.15 2.53
CA HIS A 47 -8.03 -4.02 1.62
C HIS A 47 -6.61 -3.91 1.07
N HIS A 48 -5.61 -4.03 1.94
CA HIS A 48 -4.21 -3.97 1.52
C HIS A 48 -3.82 -5.15 0.64
N ARG A 49 -4.30 -6.36 0.94
CA ARG A 49 -4.08 -7.52 0.07
C ARG A 49 -4.64 -7.29 -1.34
N ASP A 50 -5.85 -6.73 -1.41
CA ASP A 50 -6.49 -6.44 -2.70
C ASP A 50 -5.71 -5.39 -3.48
N ARG A 51 -5.25 -4.34 -2.82
CA ARG A 51 -4.44 -3.28 -3.44
C ARG A 51 -3.09 -3.83 -3.94
N LEU A 52 -2.43 -4.65 -3.13
CA LEU A 52 -1.16 -5.27 -3.53
C LEU A 52 -1.36 -6.19 -4.73
N ALA A 53 -2.46 -6.93 -4.79
CA ALA A 53 -2.77 -7.79 -5.93
C ALA A 53 -2.99 -6.96 -7.21
N GLU A 54 -3.67 -5.81 -7.10
CA GLU A 54 -3.88 -4.91 -8.25
C GLU A 54 -2.56 -4.34 -8.76
N VAL A 55 -1.66 -3.95 -7.86
CA VAL A 55 -0.34 -3.45 -8.23
C VAL A 55 0.48 -4.53 -8.92
N LEU A 56 0.47 -5.75 -8.37
CA LEU A 56 1.18 -6.87 -8.97
C LEU A 56 0.67 -7.18 -10.38
N GLU A 57 -0.64 -7.16 -10.58
CA GLU A 57 -1.24 -7.36 -11.92
C GLU A 57 -0.81 -6.27 -12.91
N ALA A 58 -0.79 -5.02 -12.48
CA ALA A 58 -0.32 -3.92 -13.33
C ALA A 58 1.14 -4.13 -13.76
N CYS A 59 1.99 -4.59 -12.85
CA CYS A 59 3.41 -4.84 -13.12
C CYS A 59 3.62 -6.08 -14.00
N LYS A 60 2.68 -7.02 -14.00
CA LYS A 60 2.72 -8.17 -14.93
C LYS A 60 2.47 -7.73 -16.37
N ALA A 61 1.66 -6.71 -16.57
CA ALA A 61 1.36 -6.19 -17.91
C ALA A 61 2.56 -5.45 -18.52
N GLY A 62 3.48 -4.97 -17.70
CA GLY A 62 4.68 -4.29 -18.13
C GLY A 62 5.32 -3.51 -16.99
N PRO A 63 6.53 -2.95 -17.20
CA PRO A 63 7.17 -2.14 -16.18
C PRO A 63 6.35 -0.90 -15.82
N GLN A 64 6.24 -0.61 -14.53
CA GLN A 64 5.44 0.49 -14.00
C GLN A 64 6.29 1.37 -13.10
N SER A 65 6.22 2.68 -13.30
CA SER A 65 6.77 3.66 -12.37
C SER A 65 5.79 3.90 -11.23
N THR A 66 6.24 4.62 -10.20
CA THR A 66 5.35 5.03 -9.11
C THR A 66 4.16 5.82 -9.63
N SER A 67 4.38 6.79 -10.54
CA SER A 67 3.28 7.58 -11.08
C SER A 67 2.31 6.76 -11.93
N ASP A 68 2.77 5.68 -12.57
CA ASP A 68 1.91 4.76 -13.31
C ASP A 68 0.97 3.98 -12.37
N ILE A 69 1.40 3.74 -11.13
CA ILE A 69 0.64 2.99 -10.14
C ILE A 69 -0.43 3.87 -9.47
N VAL A 70 -0.24 5.19 -9.42
CA VAL A 70 -1.22 6.08 -8.80
C VAL A 70 -2.64 5.82 -9.32
N PRO A 71 -2.92 5.78 -10.64
CA PRO A 71 -4.28 5.54 -11.11
C PRO A 71 -4.77 4.11 -10.90
N VAL A 72 -3.89 3.16 -10.63
CA VAL A 72 -4.29 1.79 -10.25
C VAL A 72 -4.91 1.80 -8.86
N LEU A 73 -4.31 2.54 -7.92
CA LEU A 73 -4.77 2.60 -6.53
C LEU A 73 -5.82 3.68 -6.28
N PHE A 74 -5.80 4.76 -7.06
CA PHE A 74 -6.66 5.92 -6.87
C PHE A 74 -7.34 6.26 -8.20
N ARG A 75 -8.60 5.86 -8.34
CA ARG A 75 -9.34 5.95 -9.61
C ARG A 75 -10.16 7.24 -9.74
N ARG A 76 -9.80 8.27 -8.98
CA ARG A 76 -10.45 9.58 -8.99
C ARG A 76 -9.43 10.66 -9.30
N LYS A 77 -9.91 11.82 -9.72
CA LYS A 77 -9.05 12.96 -9.92
C LYS A 77 -8.53 13.46 -8.57
N LEU A 78 -7.23 13.71 -8.48
CA LEU A 78 -6.56 14.12 -7.27
C LEU A 78 -6.05 15.56 -7.40
N ASP A 79 -6.17 16.35 -6.32
CA ASP A 79 -5.50 17.64 -6.25
C ASP A 79 -4.01 17.42 -5.89
N LEU A 80 -3.24 18.50 -5.81
CA LEU A 80 -1.80 18.41 -5.57
C LEU A 80 -1.48 17.75 -4.24
N HIS A 81 -2.20 18.08 -3.18
CA HIS A 81 -1.99 17.51 -1.85
C HIS A 81 -2.32 16.00 -1.84
N GLN A 82 -3.46 15.64 -2.43
CA GLN A 82 -3.86 14.24 -2.56
C GLN A 82 -2.90 13.45 -3.43
N MET A 83 -2.35 14.07 -4.49
CA MET A 83 -1.35 13.42 -5.35
C MET A 83 -0.07 13.10 -4.57
N THR A 84 0.39 13.99 -3.70
CA THR A 84 1.56 13.74 -2.87
C THR A 84 1.36 12.53 -1.98
N PHE A 85 0.18 12.44 -1.33
CA PHE A 85 -0.20 11.29 -0.51
C PHE A 85 -0.26 10.01 -1.36
N ALA A 86 -0.91 10.10 -2.53
CA ALA A 86 -1.08 8.95 -3.42
C ALA A 86 0.25 8.42 -3.95
N MET A 87 1.22 9.30 -4.23
CA MET A 87 2.57 8.89 -4.63
C MET A 87 3.26 8.11 -3.51
N GLY A 88 3.14 8.59 -2.25
CA GLY A 88 3.69 7.89 -1.10
C GLY A 88 3.09 6.49 -0.91
N GLU A 89 1.77 6.38 -1.04
CA GLU A 89 1.08 5.08 -0.95
C GLU A 89 1.50 4.15 -2.09
N SER A 90 1.65 4.68 -3.30
CA SER A 90 2.06 3.89 -4.46
C SER A 90 3.48 3.35 -4.28
N VAL A 91 4.41 4.18 -3.80
CA VAL A 91 5.78 3.74 -3.49
C VAL A 91 5.75 2.65 -2.41
N ALA A 92 4.96 2.83 -1.36
CA ALA A 92 4.90 1.86 -0.26
C ALA A 92 4.44 0.48 -0.74
N HIS A 93 3.43 0.44 -1.59
CA HIS A 93 2.93 -0.83 -2.16
C HIS A 93 3.96 -1.48 -3.09
N LEU A 94 4.59 -0.69 -3.97
CA LEU A 94 5.63 -1.19 -4.87
C LEU A 94 6.83 -1.73 -4.09
N HIS A 95 7.28 -1.01 -3.06
CA HIS A 95 8.43 -1.42 -2.26
C HIS A 95 8.14 -2.68 -1.46
N MET A 96 6.93 -2.83 -0.92
CA MET A 96 6.56 -4.05 -0.22
C MET A 96 6.69 -5.27 -1.14
N LEU A 97 6.15 -5.19 -2.35
CA LEU A 97 6.22 -6.28 -3.32
C LEU A 97 7.65 -6.52 -3.82
N TRP A 98 8.42 -5.46 -4.01
CA TRP A 98 9.80 -5.56 -4.45
C TRP A 98 10.68 -6.22 -3.37
N LEU A 99 10.60 -5.74 -2.15
CA LEU A 99 11.42 -6.27 -1.05
C LEU A 99 10.96 -7.65 -0.60
N ASP A 100 9.73 -8.02 -0.92
CA ASP A 100 9.20 -9.38 -0.72
C ASP A 100 9.60 -10.34 -1.87
N GLY A 101 10.27 -9.84 -2.89
CA GLY A 101 10.76 -10.66 -4.01
C GLY A 101 9.75 -10.91 -5.12
N GLN A 102 8.56 -10.32 -5.07
CA GLN A 102 7.54 -10.50 -6.10
C GLN A 102 7.71 -9.58 -7.30
N LEU A 103 8.39 -8.44 -7.09
CA LEU A 103 8.75 -7.51 -8.16
C LEU A 103 10.26 -7.33 -8.20
N ARG A 104 10.75 -6.93 -9.36
CA ARG A 104 12.10 -6.42 -9.52
C ARG A 104 12.04 -4.94 -9.85
N ARG A 105 13.06 -4.20 -9.45
CA ARG A 105 13.16 -2.76 -9.69
C ARG A 105 14.35 -2.48 -10.59
N GLU A 106 14.14 -1.67 -11.62
CA GLU A 106 15.20 -1.26 -12.52
C GLU A 106 15.19 0.26 -12.68
N LEU A 107 16.37 0.86 -12.69
CA LEU A 107 16.53 2.28 -12.96
C LEU A 107 16.57 2.49 -14.47
N GLY A 108 15.62 3.28 -15.00
CA GLY A 108 15.60 3.61 -16.41
C GLY A 108 16.68 4.65 -16.78
N ALA A 109 16.97 4.75 -18.08
CA ALA A 109 17.89 5.76 -18.59
C ALA A 109 17.41 7.19 -18.31
N ASP A 110 16.11 7.35 -18.09
CA ASP A 110 15.48 8.63 -17.75
C ASP A 110 15.57 8.96 -16.24
N GLY A 111 16.25 8.12 -15.45
CA GLY A 111 16.38 8.31 -14.01
C GLY A 111 15.17 7.86 -13.19
N ILE A 112 14.21 7.20 -13.82
CA ILE A 112 12.98 6.76 -13.17
C ILE A 112 13.06 5.27 -12.88
N TYR A 113 12.77 4.88 -11.63
CA TYR A 113 12.64 3.48 -11.27
C TYR A 113 11.32 2.91 -11.80
N ARG A 114 11.40 1.71 -12.38
CA ARG A 114 10.22 0.95 -12.80
C ARG A 114 10.26 -0.44 -12.19
N PHE A 115 9.08 -0.94 -11.91
CA PHE A 115 8.89 -2.21 -11.25
C PHE A 115 8.15 -3.15 -12.20
N SER A 116 8.66 -4.37 -12.29
CA SER A 116 8.05 -5.40 -13.12
C SER A 116 8.04 -6.72 -12.35
N ARG A 117 7.25 -7.68 -12.85
CA ARG A 117 7.17 -8.98 -12.19
C ARG A 117 8.53 -9.65 -12.15
N ALA A 118 8.93 -10.11 -10.97
CA ALA A 118 10.14 -10.90 -10.83
C ALA A 118 9.95 -12.26 -11.51
N GLN A 119 10.96 -12.70 -12.23
CA GLN A 119 10.95 -14.03 -12.82
C GLN A 119 11.34 -15.06 -11.76
N SER A 120 10.57 -16.11 -11.70
CA SER A 120 10.87 -17.23 -10.80
C SER A 120 12.00 -18.09 -11.33
#